data_d33f4eb41d620fc28b77413cdf86f30c
#
_entry.id   d33f4eb41d620fc28b77413cdf86f30c
#
_cell.length_a   1.000
_cell.length_b   1.000
_cell.length_c   1.000
_cell.angle_alpha   90.00
_cell.angle_beta   90.00
_cell.angle_gamma   90.00
#
_symmetry.space_group_name_H-M   'P 1'
#
loop_
_entity.id
_entity.type
_entity.pdbx_description
1 polymer ?
#
loop_
_entity_poly.entity_id
_entity_poly.type
_entity_poly.pdbx_seq_one_letter_code
_entity_poly.pdbx_strand_id
1 'polypeptide(L)'
;MSAPPEVPAVVAKAFDVSRRRGYVSFCRNETGRLLAALAATRSGTLAEFGTGTGVGTAWLRSGVREDARILTAELDATLAEAAGEIFAGDDQVEVLSADWSTMRDRGPFSLLFLDTREPKNAGADTIIDLVEPGGVVVLDDFTPCSSWPPVYEGRVDTLREQWLTDERFTSVEVMVAEDASVLIATKR
;
A
#
# COMPACT_ATOMS: atom_id res chain seq x y z
N MET A 1 -14.97 -9.13 -12.17
CA MET A 1 -15.33 -9.15 -10.72
C MET A 1 -16.46 -8.17 -10.47
N SER A 2 -17.39 -8.49 -9.56
CA SER A 2 -18.46 -7.55 -9.17
C SER A 2 -17.92 -6.63 -8.08
N ALA A 3 -17.94 -5.31 -8.31
CA ALA A 3 -17.58 -4.31 -7.31
C ALA A 3 -18.66 -3.23 -7.28
N PRO A 4 -18.88 -2.56 -6.12
CA PRO A 4 -19.76 -1.41 -6.09
C PRO A 4 -19.30 -0.34 -7.07
N PRO A 5 -20.18 0.31 -7.83
CA PRO A 5 -19.80 1.34 -8.79
C PRO A 5 -19.28 2.62 -8.11
N GLU A 6 -19.74 2.87 -6.88
CA GLU A 6 -19.39 4.05 -6.12
C GLU A 6 -18.10 3.83 -5.33
N VAL A 7 -17.30 4.89 -5.24
CA VAL A 7 -16.10 4.95 -4.39
C VAL A 7 -16.37 5.85 -3.18
N PRO A 8 -15.69 5.63 -2.04
CA PRO A 8 -15.80 6.50 -0.87
C PRO A 8 -15.49 7.97 -1.22
N ALA A 9 -16.15 8.92 -0.54
CA ALA A 9 -16.01 10.34 -0.84
C ALA A 9 -14.54 10.83 -0.76
N VAL A 10 -13.75 10.33 0.21
CA VAL A 10 -12.33 10.68 0.33
C VAL A 10 -11.52 10.17 -0.85
N VAL A 11 -11.85 9.00 -1.39
CA VAL A 11 -11.21 8.42 -2.59
C VAL A 11 -11.58 9.23 -3.83
N ALA A 12 -12.86 9.61 -3.98
CA ALA A 12 -13.30 10.48 -5.07
C ALA A 12 -12.55 11.82 -5.05
N LYS A 13 -12.35 12.42 -3.87
CA LYS A 13 -11.54 13.64 -3.69
C LYS A 13 -10.10 13.43 -4.14
N ALA A 14 -9.47 12.29 -3.80
CA ALA A 14 -8.11 11.96 -4.20
C ALA A 14 -7.99 11.79 -5.73
N PHE A 15 -8.95 11.13 -6.38
CA PHE A 15 -8.99 11.04 -7.84
C PHE A 15 -9.16 12.41 -8.52
N ASP A 16 -9.94 13.32 -7.94
CA ASP A 16 -10.07 14.68 -8.45
C ASP A 16 -8.77 15.47 -8.38
N VAL A 17 -8.00 15.30 -7.31
CA VAL A 17 -6.65 15.89 -7.16
C VAL A 17 -5.70 15.30 -8.19
N SER A 18 -5.65 13.96 -8.33
CA SER A 18 -4.81 13.26 -9.32
C SER A 18 -5.07 13.78 -10.73
N ARG A 19 -6.34 13.85 -11.10
CA ARG A 19 -6.76 14.30 -12.44
C ARG A 19 -6.36 15.74 -12.72
N ARG A 20 -6.55 16.66 -11.76
CA ARG A 20 -6.15 18.07 -11.91
C ARG A 20 -4.64 18.23 -12.05
N ARG A 21 -3.85 17.34 -11.47
CA ARG A 21 -2.39 17.35 -11.53
C ARG A 21 -1.82 16.51 -12.70
N GLY A 22 -2.67 15.85 -13.48
CA GLY A 22 -2.24 14.92 -14.54
C GLY A 22 -1.49 13.70 -14.02
N TYR A 23 -1.64 13.34 -12.75
CA TYR A 23 -1.00 12.19 -12.15
C TYR A 23 -1.85 10.94 -12.40
N VAL A 24 -1.24 9.90 -12.98
CA VAL A 24 -1.94 8.67 -13.39
C VAL A 24 -1.40 7.40 -12.73
N SER A 25 -0.25 7.50 -12.03
CA SER A 25 0.36 6.37 -11.33
C SER A 25 -0.22 6.28 -9.92
N PHE A 26 -1.36 5.63 -9.78
CA PHE A 26 -2.01 5.36 -8.49
C PHE A 26 -2.59 3.96 -8.49
N CYS A 27 -2.76 3.38 -7.31
CA CYS A 27 -3.31 2.04 -7.17
C CYS A 27 -4.72 1.93 -7.78
N ARG A 28 -5.04 0.75 -8.32
CA ARG A 28 -6.35 0.45 -8.90
C ARG A 28 -7.45 0.44 -7.84
N ASN A 29 -8.70 0.62 -8.28
CA ASN A 29 -9.86 0.53 -7.37
C ASN A 29 -9.97 -0.84 -6.69
N GLU A 30 -9.60 -1.90 -7.38
CA GLU A 30 -9.62 -3.26 -6.86
C GLU A 30 -8.59 -3.44 -5.74
N THR A 31 -7.35 -3.00 -5.95
CA THR A 31 -6.33 -2.92 -4.89
C THR A 31 -6.81 -2.03 -3.74
N GLY A 32 -7.38 -0.87 -4.05
CA GLY A 32 -7.88 0.05 -3.03
C GLY A 32 -8.99 -0.55 -2.16
N ARG A 33 -9.94 -1.30 -2.75
CA ARG A 33 -10.98 -2.00 -1.97
C ARG A 33 -10.40 -3.09 -1.08
N LEU A 34 -9.38 -3.79 -1.54
CA LEU A 34 -8.65 -4.76 -0.72
C LEU A 34 -7.96 -4.06 0.46
N LEU A 35 -7.29 -2.92 0.21
CA LEU A 35 -6.66 -2.11 1.27
C LEU A 35 -7.68 -1.65 2.31
N ALA A 36 -8.84 -1.12 1.88
CA ALA A 36 -9.91 -0.71 2.79
C ALA A 36 -10.44 -1.88 3.64
N ALA A 37 -10.64 -3.06 3.03
CA ALA A 37 -11.09 -4.24 3.73
C ALA A 37 -10.05 -4.74 4.76
N LEU A 38 -8.76 -4.72 4.42
CA LEU A 38 -7.68 -5.06 5.34
C LEU A 38 -7.57 -4.02 6.46
N ALA A 39 -7.62 -2.73 6.15
CA ALA A 39 -7.57 -1.63 7.12
C ALA A 39 -8.68 -1.73 8.17
N ALA A 40 -9.89 -2.14 7.77
CA ALA A 40 -11.02 -2.34 8.68
C ALA A 40 -10.78 -3.39 9.78
N THR A 41 -9.81 -4.26 9.59
CA THR A 41 -9.44 -5.29 10.57
C THR A 41 -8.27 -4.89 11.47
N ARG A 42 -7.69 -3.70 11.29
CA ARG A 42 -6.48 -3.26 11.98
C ARG A 42 -6.77 -2.17 13.02
N SER A 43 -5.91 -2.13 14.02
CA SER A 43 -5.82 -1.05 15.01
C SER A 43 -4.38 -0.52 15.04
N GLY A 44 -4.13 0.54 15.81
CA GLY A 44 -2.79 1.12 15.91
C GLY A 44 -2.37 1.90 14.67
N THR A 45 -1.15 1.74 14.20
CA THR A 45 -0.62 2.51 13.07
C THR A 45 -0.55 1.66 11.81
N LEU A 46 -1.21 2.14 10.76
CA LEU A 46 -1.03 1.65 9.39
C LEU A 46 -0.05 2.58 8.67
N ALA A 47 0.69 2.05 7.70
CA ALA A 47 1.62 2.86 6.93
C ALA A 47 1.51 2.61 5.43
N GLU A 48 1.89 3.64 4.65
CA GLU A 48 2.04 3.56 3.20
C GLU A 48 3.38 4.19 2.80
N PHE A 49 4.13 3.49 1.97
CA PHE A 49 5.36 3.99 1.37
C PHE A 49 5.13 4.27 -0.12
N GLY A 50 5.12 5.56 -0.48
CA GLY A 50 4.74 6.06 -1.79
C GLY A 50 3.28 6.56 -1.81
N THR A 51 3.05 7.76 -1.28
CA THR A 51 1.71 8.36 -1.18
C THR A 51 1.15 8.77 -2.55
N GLY A 52 2.03 9.20 -3.48
CA GLY A 52 1.59 9.85 -4.70
C GLY A 52 0.68 11.04 -4.40
N THR A 53 -0.45 11.10 -5.06
CA THR A 53 -1.51 12.10 -4.80
C THR A 53 -2.50 11.68 -3.71
N GLY A 54 -2.22 10.61 -2.94
CA GLY A 54 -3.01 10.17 -1.80
C GLY A 54 -4.16 9.21 -2.10
N VAL A 55 -4.19 8.56 -3.27
CA VAL A 55 -5.28 7.62 -3.61
C VAL A 55 -5.22 6.36 -2.75
N GLY A 56 -4.05 5.75 -2.57
CA GLY A 56 -3.86 4.58 -1.69
C GLY A 56 -4.19 4.91 -0.23
N THR A 57 -3.65 6.04 0.26
CA THR A 57 -3.99 6.57 1.59
C THR A 57 -5.50 6.78 1.76
N ALA A 58 -6.19 7.31 0.74
CA ALA A 58 -7.63 7.53 0.80
C ALA A 58 -8.43 6.21 0.88
N TRP A 59 -7.97 5.17 0.20
CA TRP A 59 -8.56 3.84 0.34
C TRP A 59 -8.33 3.26 1.73
N LEU A 60 -7.11 3.32 2.28
CA LEU A 60 -6.82 2.92 3.66
C LEU A 60 -7.73 3.68 4.63
N ARG A 61 -7.83 5.02 4.47
CA ARG A 61 -8.66 5.89 5.32
C ARG A 61 -10.13 5.53 5.28
N SER A 62 -10.63 5.09 4.13
CA SER A 62 -12.04 4.71 3.97
C SER A 62 -12.43 3.45 4.75
N GLY A 63 -11.45 2.60 5.09
CA GLY A 63 -11.67 1.36 5.83
C GLY A 63 -11.20 1.41 7.27
N VAL A 64 -10.28 2.30 7.61
CA VAL A 64 -9.63 2.31 8.92
C VAL A 64 -10.62 2.62 10.07
N ARG A 65 -10.40 1.99 11.22
CA ARG A 65 -11.19 2.17 12.44
C ARG A 65 -10.85 3.50 13.13
N GLU A 66 -11.73 3.96 14.01
CA GLU A 66 -11.53 5.19 14.79
C GLU A 66 -10.31 5.16 15.72
N ASP A 67 -9.93 3.95 16.19
CA ASP A 67 -8.79 3.70 17.07
C ASP A 67 -7.45 3.49 16.33
N ALA A 68 -7.43 3.68 15.02
CA ALA A 68 -6.25 3.53 14.19
C ALA A 68 -5.89 4.82 13.46
N ARG A 69 -4.63 4.92 13.03
CA ARG A 69 -4.13 6.05 12.27
C ARG A 69 -3.28 5.57 11.08
N ILE A 70 -3.13 6.44 10.10
CA ILE A 70 -2.37 6.20 8.89
C ILE A 70 -1.20 7.17 8.83
N LEU A 71 -0.01 6.63 8.58
CA LEU A 71 1.21 7.37 8.32
C LEU A 71 1.64 7.08 6.89
N THR A 72 1.82 8.12 6.06
CA THR A 72 2.24 7.92 4.67
C THR A 72 3.39 8.84 4.31
N ALA A 73 4.32 8.39 3.47
CA ALA A 73 5.50 9.15 3.06
C ALA A 73 5.60 9.23 1.53
N GLU A 74 5.87 10.45 1.04
CA GLU A 74 6.08 10.77 -0.36
C GLU A 74 7.35 11.60 -0.52
N LEU A 75 8.24 11.16 -1.41
CA LEU A 75 9.52 11.82 -1.67
C LEU A 75 9.35 13.12 -2.48
N ASP A 76 8.41 13.14 -3.42
CA ASP A 76 8.09 14.34 -4.19
C ASP A 76 7.24 15.30 -3.35
N ALA A 77 7.84 16.43 -2.95
CA ALA A 77 7.19 17.42 -2.11
C ALA A 77 5.89 17.98 -2.72
N THR A 78 5.78 18.04 -4.05
CA THR A 78 4.59 18.54 -4.75
C THR A 78 3.44 17.54 -4.64
N LEU A 79 3.73 16.25 -4.71
CA LEU A 79 2.74 15.20 -4.53
C LEU A 79 2.35 15.09 -3.04
N ALA A 80 3.32 15.15 -2.14
CA ALA A 80 3.07 15.16 -0.70
C ALA A 80 2.15 16.32 -0.27
N GLU A 81 2.38 17.52 -0.79
CA GLU A 81 1.52 18.69 -0.57
C GLU A 81 0.08 18.42 -1.06
N ALA A 82 -0.04 17.88 -2.28
CA ALA A 82 -1.35 17.55 -2.86
C ALA A 82 -2.12 16.52 -2.03
N ALA A 83 -1.44 15.50 -1.53
CA ALA A 83 -2.02 14.52 -0.62
C ALA A 83 -2.41 15.17 0.72
N GLY A 84 -1.54 16.03 1.27
CA GLY A 84 -1.81 16.78 2.49
C GLY A 84 -3.09 17.64 2.43
N GLU A 85 -3.38 18.25 1.27
CA GLU A 85 -4.63 19.01 1.06
C GLU A 85 -5.88 18.13 1.15
N ILE A 86 -5.78 16.84 0.78
CA ILE A 86 -6.90 15.91 0.86
C ILE A 86 -7.28 15.63 2.30
N PHE A 87 -6.26 15.42 3.14
CA PHE A 87 -6.41 14.99 4.53
C PHE A 87 -6.32 16.14 5.53
N ALA A 88 -6.30 17.39 5.07
CA ALA A 88 -6.28 18.55 5.94
C ALA A 88 -7.45 18.51 6.94
N GLY A 89 -7.13 18.50 8.24
CA GLY A 89 -8.10 18.39 9.33
C GLY A 89 -8.59 16.97 9.65
N ASP A 90 -7.98 15.94 9.05
CA ASP A 90 -8.20 14.54 9.43
C ASP A 90 -7.09 14.06 10.37
N ASP A 91 -7.36 14.00 11.67
CA ASP A 91 -6.39 13.64 12.70
C ASP A 91 -5.90 12.18 12.61
N GLN A 92 -6.55 11.35 11.79
CA GLN A 92 -6.15 9.96 11.57
C GLN A 92 -5.10 9.79 10.46
N VAL A 93 -4.78 10.84 9.69
CA VAL A 93 -3.83 10.75 8.56
C VAL A 93 -2.72 11.76 8.72
N GLU A 94 -1.49 11.27 8.73
CA GLU A 94 -0.27 12.09 8.70
C GLU A 94 0.47 11.84 7.38
N VAL A 95 0.62 12.89 6.56
CA VAL A 95 1.37 12.85 5.30
C VAL A 95 2.74 13.48 5.51
N LEU A 96 3.79 12.71 5.24
CA LEU A 96 5.18 13.15 5.34
C LEU A 96 5.73 13.46 3.95
N SER A 97 6.26 14.66 3.76
CA SER A 97 7.10 15.00 2.61
C SER A 97 8.52 14.52 2.89
N ALA A 98 8.80 13.23 2.69
CA ALA A 98 10.05 12.61 3.08
C ALA A 98 10.27 11.28 2.36
N ASP A 99 11.50 10.79 2.38
CA ASP A 99 11.83 9.41 2.00
C ASP A 99 11.19 8.42 2.98
N TRP A 100 10.69 7.29 2.47
CA TRP A 100 10.05 6.25 3.28
C TRP A 100 10.93 5.74 4.43
N SER A 101 12.26 5.78 4.27
CA SER A 101 13.20 5.31 5.30
C SER A 101 13.11 6.12 6.59
N THR A 102 12.60 7.34 6.54
CA THR A 102 12.36 8.16 7.74
C THR A 102 11.25 7.59 8.63
N MET A 103 10.44 6.68 8.10
CA MET A 103 9.39 6.01 8.86
C MET A 103 9.86 4.79 9.65
N ARG A 104 11.14 4.38 9.51
CA ARG A 104 11.69 3.20 10.19
C ARG A 104 11.51 3.24 11.71
N ASP A 105 11.69 4.41 12.31
CA ASP A 105 11.57 4.59 13.76
C ASP A 105 10.11 4.91 14.21
N ARG A 106 9.16 4.87 13.27
CA ARG A 106 7.74 5.15 13.51
C ARG A 106 6.88 3.89 13.63
N GLY A 107 7.46 2.72 13.31
CA GLY A 107 6.83 1.40 13.49
C GLY A 107 6.83 0.89 14.92
N PRO A 108 6.42 -0.36 15.18
CA PRO A 108 5.94 -1.29 14.16
C PRO A 108 4.53 -0.96 13.67
N PHE A 109 4.23 -1.34 12.41
CA PHE A 109 2.96 -1.08 11.75
C PHE A 109 2.07 -2.33 11.76
N SER A 110 0.77 -2.13 11.94
CA SER A 110 -0.22 -3.22 11.86
C SER A 110 -0.58 -3.59 10.42
N LEU A 111 -0.46 -2.62 9.50
CA LEU A 111 -0.52 -2.81 8.06
C LEU A 111 0.49 -1.90 7.41
N LEU A 112 1.24 -2.42 6.43
CA LEU A 112 2.19 -1.65 5.63
C LEU A 112 1.89 -1.86 4.15
N PHE A 113 1.53 -0.79 3.44
CA PHE A 113 1.33 -0.78 2.01
C PHE A 113 2.57 -0.26 1.30
N LEU A 114 3.14 -1.06 0.41
CA LEU A 114 4.31 -0.72 -0.40
C LEU A 114 3.87 -0.40 -1.82
N ASP A 115 3.77 0.89 -2.15
CA ASP A 115 3.34 1.40 -3.47
C ASP A 115 4.49 2.12 -4.22
N THR A 116 5.72 1.88 -3.81
CA THR A 116 6.90 2.36 -4.52
C THR A 116 7.97 1.28 -4.63
N ARG A 117 8.84 1.41 -5.61
CA ARG A 117 9.80 0.36 -5.99
C ARG A 117 10.87 0.12 -4.94
N GLU A 118 11.41 1.17 -4.33
CA GLU A 118 12.57 1.10 -3.45
C GLU A 118 12.32 0.21 -2.22
N PRO A 119 11.24 0.38 -1.43
CA PRO A 119 11.00 -0.49 -0.28
C PRO A 119 10.62 -1.92 -0.71
N LYS A 120 9.97 -2.13 -1.85
CA LYS A 120 9.71 -3.47 -2.39
C LYS A 120 11.04 -4.20 -2.63
N ASN A 121 12.01 -3.53 -3.29
CA ASN A 121 13.34 -4.07 -3.59
C ASN A 121 14.27 -4.16 -2.36
N ALA A 122 14.00 -3.41 -1.30
CA ALA A 122 14.74 -3.53 -0.04
C ALA A 122 14.56 -4.90 0.61
N GLY A 123 13.51 -5.63 0.21
CA GLY A 123 13.24 -7.00 0.59
C GLY A 123 12.71 -7.18 2.00
N ALA A 124 12.32 -8.41 2.29
CA ALA A 124 11.70 -8.80 3.54
C ALA A 124 12.59 -8.53 4.77
N ASP A 125 13.91 -8.65 4.63
CA ASP A 125 14.87 -8.38 5.73
C ASP A 125 14.80 -6.93 6.25
N THR A 126 14.56 -5.98 5.36
CA THR A 126 14.42 -4.56 5.74
C THR A 126 13.04 -4.25 6.30
N ILE A 127 12.02 -4.91 5.79
CA ILE A 127 10.61 -4.61 6.08
C ILE A 127 10.11 -5.33 7.35
N ILE A 128 10.66 -6.49 7.68
CA ILE A 128 10.15 -7.33 8.77
C ILE A 128 10.12 -6.62 10.12
N ASP A 129 11.14 -5.80 10.42
CA ASP A 129 11.23 -5.09 11.69
C ASP A 129 10.26 -3.90 11.78
N LEU A 130 9.71 -3.47 10.64
CA LEU A 130 8.73 -2.39 10.58
C LEU A 130 7.30 -2.86 10.81
N VAL A 131 7.06 -4.16 10.87
CA VAL A 131 5.72 -4.75 10.97
C VAL A 131 5.58 -5.51 12.27
N GLU A 132 4.47 -5.33 12.99
CA GLU A 132 4.19 -6.05 14.22
C GLU A 132 3.92 -7.55 13.96
N PRO A 133 4.10 -8.45 14.94
CA PRO A 133 3.63 -9.83 14.81
C PRO A 133 2.14 -9.88 14.45
N GLY A 134 1.76 -10.64 13.41
CA GLY A 134 0.42 -10.66 12.84
C GLY A 134 0.09 -9.45 11.95
N GLY A 135 0.99 -8.48 11.82
CA GLY A 135 0.84 -7.35 10.91
C GLY A 135 0.98 -7.77 9.45
N VAL A 136 0.39 -7.00 8.56
CA VAL A 136 0.26 -7.34 7.13
C VAL A 136 1.04 -6.37 6.27
N VAL A 137 1.83 -6.90 5.35
CA VAL A 137 2.45 -6.15 4.25
C VAL A 137 1.66 -6.42 2.98
N VAL A 138 1.31 -5.36 2.26
CA VAL A 138 0.70 -5.43 0.92
C VAL A 138 1.66 -4.79 -0.07
N LEU A 139 2.03 -5.54 -1.11
CA LEU A 139 2.86 -5.04 -2.20
C LEU A 139 2.01 -4.98 -3.47
N ASP A 140 1.92 -3.82 -4.11
CA ASP A 140 1.16 -3.62 -5.35
C ASP A 140 2.03 -3.79 -6.61
N ASP A 141 1.42 -3.66 -7.76
CA ASP A 141 2.04 -3.63 -9.10
C ASP A 141 2.65 -4.95 -9.56
N PHE A 142 2.04 -6.08 -9.25
CA PHE A 142 2.42 -7.35 -9.87
C PHE A 142 1.49 -7.71 -11.03
N THR A 143 2.08 -8.34 -12.06
CA THR A 143 1.32 -8.99 -13.11
C THR A 143 1.07 -10.44 -12.72
N PRO A 144 -0.17 -10.97 -12.81
CA PRO A 144 -0.47 -12.36 -12.45
C PRO A 144 0.45 -13.36 -13.15
N CYS A 145 0.96 -14.31 -12.40
CA CYS A 145 1.83 -15.36 -12.90
C CYS A 145 1.42 -16.72 -12.36
N SER A 146 1.23 -17.70 -13.25
CA SER A 146 0.84 -19.08 -12.89
C SER A 146 2.01 -20.06 -12.83
N SER A 147 3.22 -19.64 -13.23
CA SER A 147 4.41 -20.49 -13.19
C SER A 147 5.09 -20.49 -11.83
N TRP A 148 5.80 -21.58 -11.54
CA TRP A 148 6.73 -21.66 -10.43
C TRP A 148 8.09 -22.19 -10.92
N PRO A 149 9.24 -21.49 -10.66
CA PRO A 149 9.32 -20.18 -10.04
C PRO A 149 8.54 -19.11 -10.83
N PRO A 150 8.14 -17.99 -10.18
CA PRO A 150 7.41 -16.94 -10.86
C PRO A 150 8.30 -16.27 -11.91
N VAL A 151 7.69 -15.85 -13.02
CA VAL A 151 8.40 -15.25 -14.16
C VAL A 151 7.77 -13.90 -14.51
N TYR A 152 8.62 -12.90 -14.71
CA TYR A 152 8.24 -11.60 -15.25
C TYR A 152 9.19 -11.22 -16.40
N GLU A 153 8.65 -10.81 -17.54
CA GLU A 153 9.42 -10.46 -18.75
C GLU A 153 10.46 -11.52 -19.16
N GLY A 154 10.08 -12.80 -19.05
CA GLY A 154 10.93 -13.94 -19.44
C GLY A 154 12.08 -14.28 -18.48
N ARG A 155 12.10 -13.68 -17.30
CA ARG A 155 13.08 -13.92 -16.24
C ARG A 155 12.39 -14.32 -14.94
N VAL A 156 13.11 -15.06 -14.08
CA VAL A 156 12.60 -15.35 -12.74
C VAL A 156 12.38 -14.03 -11.99
N ASP A 157 11.18 -13.84 -11.49
CA ASP A 157 10.80 -12.73 -10.61
C ASP A 157 11.28 -13.02 -9.18
N THR A 158 12.54 -12.72 -8.93
CA THR A 158 13.18 -13.01 -7.65
C THR A 158 12.57 -12.23 -6.48
N LEU A 159 12.04 -11.03 -6.74
CA LEU A 159 11.33 -10.26 -5.72
C LEU A 159 10.08 -11.02 -5.24
N ARG A 160 9.24 -11.44 -6.18
CA ARG A 160 8.03 -12.21 -5.89
C ARG A 160 8.35 -13.54 -5.21
N GLU A 161 9.37 -14.26 -5.75
CA GLU A 161 9.80 -15.54 -5.19
C GLU A 161 10.23 -15.38 -3.72
N GLN A 162 11.06 -14.39 -3.40
CA GLN A 162 11.52 -14.11 -2.04
C GLN A 162 10.35 -13.86 -1.08
N TRP A 163 9.42 -12.98 -1.43
CA TRP A 163 8.28 -12.67 -0.58
C TRP A 163 7.32 -13.86 -0.39
N LEU A 164 7.18 -14.73 -1.39
CA LEU A 164 6.32 -15.91 -1.31
C LEU A 164 6.95 -17.08 -0.56
N THR A 165 8.29 -17.13 -0.44
CA THR A 165 9.02 -18.24 0.20
C THR A 165 9.64 -17.90 1.55
N ASP A 166 9.58 -16.65 1.98
CA ASP A 166 10.14 -16.23 3.27
C ASP A 166 9.34 -16.84 4.43
N GLU A 167 9.98 -17.74 5.19
CA GLU A 167 9.34 -18.49 6.29
C GLU A 167 8.87 -17.60 7.45
N ARG A 168 9.35 -16.36 7.53
CA ARG A 168 8.94 -15.39 8.56
C ARG A 168 7.57 -14.80 8.29
N PHE A 169 7.05 -15.01 7.07
CA PHE A 169 5.74 -14.55 6.65
C PHE A 169 4.85 -15.73 6.23
N THR A 170 3.55 -15.51 6.30
CA THR A 170 2.56 -16.31 5.58
C THR A 170 2.09 -15.47 4.39
N SER A 171 2.50 -15.86 3.19
CA SER A 171 2.35 -15.03 2.01
C SER A 171 1.46 -15.66 0.95
N VAL A 172 0.76 -14.81 0.20
CA VAL A 172 -0.08 -15.21 -0.93
C VAL A 172 -0.09 -14.12 -2.00
N GLU A 173 -0.13 -14.53 -3.26
CA GLU A 173 -0.46 -13.64 -4.38
C GLU A 173 -1.98 -13.65 -4.61
N VAL A 174 -2.58 -12.47 -4.69
CA VAL A 174 -4.02 -12.29 -4.92
C VAL A 174 -4.22 -11.53 -6.22
N MET A 175 -4.89 -12.15 -7.18
CA MET A 175 -5.34 -11.46 -8.39
C MET A 175 -6.44 -10.45 -8.01
N VAL A 176 -6.18 -9.18 -8.21
CA VAL A 176 -7.15 -8.10 -8.00
C VAL A 176 -7.88 -7.74 -9.30
N ALA A 177 -7.23 -7.95 -10.47
CA ALA A 177 -7.81 -7.81 -11.80
C ALA A 177 -7.23 -8.90 -12.74
N GLU A 178 -7.69 -8.96 -13.99
CA GLU A 178 -7.17 -9.93 -14.96
C GLU A 178 -5.67 -9.73 -15.26
N ASP A 179 -5.21 -8.49 -15.19
CA ASP A 179 -3.85 -8.05 -15.51
C ASP A 179 -3.08 -7.51 -14.31
N ALA A 180 -3.62 -7.64 -13.08
CA ALA A 180 -3.01 -7.12 -11.87
C ALA A 180 -3.17 -8.05 -10.68
N SER A 181 -2.10 -8.18 -9.91
CA SER A 181 -2.08 -8.89 -8.63
C SER A 181 -1.32 -8.10 -7.57
N VAL A 182 -1.56 -8.44 -6.32
CA VAL A 182 -0.83 -7.94 -5.15
C VAL A 182 -0.26 -9.12 -4.39
N LEU A 183 0.86 -8.92 -3.69
CA LEU A 183 1.33 -9.85 -2.68
C LEU A 183 0.83 -9.40 -1.31
N ILE A 184 0.33 -10.33 -0.52
CA ILE A 184 -0.05 -10.13 0.87
C ILE A 184 0.84 -11.04 1.71
N ALA A 185 1.58 -10.47 2.66
CA ALA A 185 2.48 -11.17 3.54
C ALA A 185 2.16 -10.81 5.00
N THR A 186 1.74 -11.79 5.79
CA THR A 186 1.45 -11.63 7.22
C THR A 186 2.65 -12.11 8.02
N LYS A 187 3.23 -11.24 8.86
CA LYS A 187 4.34 -11.58 9.75
C LYS A 187 3.89 -12.61 10.80
N ARG A 188 4.65 -13.69 10.94
CA ARG A 188 4.42 -14.75 11.94
C ARG A 188 4.84 -14.33 13.34
#